data_80515221890e3b7cdb70efd2e110d206
#
_entry.id   80515221890e3b7cdb70efd2e110d206
#
_cell.length_a   1.000
_cell.length_b   1.000
_cell.length_c   1.000
_cell.angle_alpha   90.00
_cell.angle_beta   90.00
_cell.angle_gamma   90.00
#
_symmetry.space_group_name_H-M   'P 1'
#
loop_
_entity.id
_entity.type
_entity.pdbx_description
1 polymer ?
#
loop_
_entity_poly.entity_id
_entity_poly.type
_entity_poly.pdbx_seq_one_letter_code
_entity_poly.pdbx_strand_id
1 'polypeptide(L)'
;METTKNKLPDKVNAFFNKLSKYLDTKLMFYGSVQRSDYFPGSSDIDIDIFTDNVDSTIAKLQHFLNVKKKKFKKVLWRMSSTGKMVYGYKIMYENPDINLAAEFSIYDDKYKKQVLEMHLKKTIVPFYISILLYIIKKLYYDFGLINHDWYRYLKMKTLSAGLGMPEEQFLVLNVREEKDK
;
A
#
# COMPACT_ATOMS: atom_id res chain seq x y z
N MET A 1 11.15 -4.71 -0.99
CA MET A 1 11.92 -3.91 -1.99
C MET A 1 12.19 -2.54 -1.41
N GLU A 2 13.42 -2.29 -0.99
CA GLU A 2 13.81 -1.05 -0.28
C GLU A 2 13.90 0.17 -1.22
N THR A 3 13.90 -0.07 -2.52
CA THR A 3 13.95 0.98 -3.55
C THR A 3 12.78 0.85 -4.51
N THR A 4 12.40 1.94 -5.16
CA THR A 4 11.36 1.96 -6.19
C THR A 4 11.97 1.76 -7.57
N LYS A 5 11.28 1.02 -8.45
CA LYS A 5 11.68 0.87 -9.85
C LYS A 5 11.46 2.17 -10.64
N ASN A 6 10.39 2.86 -10.32
CA ASN A 6 10.11 4.17 -10.89
C ASN A 6 10.76 5.27 -10.05
N LYS A 7 11.30 6.29 -10.73
CA LYS A 7 11.86 7.47 -10.05
C LYS A 7 10.72 8.24 -9.36
N LEU A 8 10.88 8.47 -8.07
CA LEU A 8 9.98 9.34 -7.31
C LEU A 8 10.37 10.80 -7.49
N PRO A 9 9.42 11.75 -7.42
CA PRO A 9 9.74 13.17 -7.31
C PRO A 9 10.68 13.44 -6.12
N ASP A 10 11.60 14.38 -6.27
CA ASP A 10 12.65 14.63 -5.26
C ASP A 10 12.08 14.95 -3.87
N LYS A 11 11.00 15.73 -3.79
CA LYS A 11 10.31 16.03 -2.52
C LYS A 11 9.71 14.79 -1.86
N VAL A 12 9.14 13.88 -2.66
CA VAL A 12 8.56 12.62 -2.19
C VAL A 12 9.67 11.68 -1.70
N ASN A 13 10.77 11.59 -2.44
CA ASN A 13 11.92 10.79 -2.03
C ASN A 13 12.55 11.32 -0.73
N ALA A 14 12.70 12.65 -0.60
CA ALA A 14 13.18 13.29 0.63
C ALA A 14 12.24 13.00 1.83
N PHE A 15 10.92 12.99 1.61
CA PHE A 15 9.94 12.65 2.63
C PHE A 15 10.14 11.20 3.12
N PHE A 16 10.24 10.22 2.23
CA PHE A 16 10.45 8.82 2.63
C PHE A 16 11.81 8.59 3.30
N ASN A 17 12.86 9.28 2.86
CA ASN A 17 14.16 9.21 3.51
C ASN A 17 14.13 9.75 4.95
N LYS A 18 13.42 10.87 5.19
CA LYS A 18 13.19 11.40 6.53
C LYS A 18 12.36 10.43 7.38
N LEU A 19 11.31 9.88 6.82
CA LEU A 19 10.44 8.93 7.52
C LEU A 19 11.20 7.66 7.93
N SER A 20 11.97 7.06 7.01
CA SER A 20 12.77 5.86 7.29
C SER A 20 13.80 6.11 8.42
N LYS A 21 14.49 7.27 8.39
CA LYS A 21 15.40 7.67 9.47
C LYS A 21 14.68 7.88 10.79
N TYR A 22 13.52 8.53 10.78
CA TYR A 22 12.74 8.80 11.98
C TYR A 22 12.21 7.52 12.65
N LEU A 23 11.76 6.57 11.84
CA LEU A 23 11.28 5.27 12.32
C LEU A 23 12.42 4.33 12.72
N ASP A 24 13.65 4.61 12.27
CA ASP A 24 14.79 3.70 12.34
C ASP A 24 14.47 2.33 11.74
N THR A 25 13.79 2.34 10.58
CA THR A 25 13.39 1.10 9.90
C THR A 25 13.35 1.28 8.39
N LYS A 26 13.46 0.17 7.67
CA LYS A 26 13.40 0.15 6.22
C LYS A 26 11.96 0.22 5.73
N LEU A 27 11.70 1.07 4.76
CA LEU A 27 10.44 1.13 4.05
C LEU A 27 10.47 0.16 2.87
N MET A 28 9.47 -0.70 2.76
CA MET A 28 9.39 -1.71 1.71
C MET A 28 8.32 -1.32 0.70
N PHE A 29 8.75 -0.83 -0.47
CA PHE A 29 7.84 -0.37 -1.53
C PHE A 29 7.31 -1.52 -2.37
N TYR A 30 6.02 -1.52 -2.69
CA TYR A 30 5.39 -2.52 -3.54
C TYR A 30 4.32 -1.89 -4.45
N GLY A 31 3.54 -2.70 -5.14
CA GLY A 31 2.43 -2.21 -5.96
C GLY A 31 2.87 -1.51 -7.25
N SER A 32 2.11 -0.48 -7.63
CA SER A 32 2.30 0.18 -8.94
C SER A 32 3.64 0.89 -9.07
N VAL A 33 4.20 1.41 -7.99
CA VAL A 33 5.50 2.11 -8.00
C VAL A 33 6.66 1.20 -8.45
N GLN A 34 6.46 -0.12 -8.41
CA GLN A 34 7.40 -1.13 -8.88
C GLN A 34 7.10 -1.62 -10.30
N ARG A 35 6.09 -1.09 -10.98
CA ARG A 35 5.63 -1.53 -12.30
C ARG A 35 5.60 -0.37 -13.29
N SER A 36 5.46 -0.70 -14.60
CA SER A 36 5.39 0.29 -15.67
C SER A 36 4.05 1.05 -15.73
N ASP A 37 3.03 0.62 -14.97
CA ASP A 37 1.74 1.29 -14.86
C ASP A 37 1.67 2.32 -13.71
N TYR A 38 2.82 2.81 -13.24
CA TYR A 38 2.87 3.88 -12.23
C TYR A 38 2.67 5.26 -12.86
N PHE A 39 1.76 6.05 -12.29
CA PHE A 39 1.49 7.44 -12.67
C PHE A 39 1.94 8.35 -11.53
N PRO A 40 3.07 9.07 -11.68
CA PRO A 40 3.57 9.98 -10.64
C PRO A 40 2.52 11.04 -10.26
N GLY A 41 2.28 11.21 -8.98
CA GLY A 41 1.31 12.19 -8.46
C GLY A 41 -0.16 11.77 -8.53
N SER A 42 -0.48 10.66 -9.23
CA SER A 42 -1.87 10.16 -9.35
C SER A 42 -2.04 8.75 -8.79
N SER A 43 -0.99 7.93 -8.87
CA SER A 43 -0.99 6.60 -8.26
C SER A 43 -0.54 6.66 -6.81
N ASP A 44 -1.23 5.93 -5.94
CA ASP A 44 -0.79 5.70 -4.57
C ASP A 44 0.56 4.99 -4.52
N ILE A 45 1.34 5.29 -3.50
CA ILE A 45 2.58 4.58 -3.19
C ILE A 45 2.31 3.64 -2.02
N ASP A 46 2.40 2.35 -2.29
CA ASP A 46 2.17 1.29 -1.30
C ASP A 46 3.47 0.98 -0.56
N ILE A 47 3.44 1.03 0.79
CA ILE A 47 4.61 0.84 1.66
C ILE A 47 4.28 -0.14 2.79
N ASP A 48 5.11 -1.17 2.94
CA ASP A 48 5.12 -2.03 4.12
C ASP A 48 6.20 -1.60 5.10
N ILE A 49 5.86 -1.61 6.37
CA ILE A 49 6.74 -1.36 7.51
C ILE A 49 6.68 -2.61 8.40
N PHE A 50 7.82 -3.25 8.58
CA PHE A 50 7.96 -4.39 9.47
C PHE A 50 8.69 -3.97 10.74
N THR A 51 8.19 -4.40 11.89
CA THR A 51 8.68 -3.99 13.19
C THR A 51 8.38 -5.04 14.25
N ASP A 52 9.21 -5.12 15.26
CA ASP A 52 8.98 -5.92 16.47
C ASP A 52 8.03 -5.25 17.45
N ASN A 53 7.80 -3.92 17.31
CA ASN A 53 6.90 -3.15 18.16
C ASN A 53 5.93 -2.28 17.34
N VAL A 54 4.82 -2.90 16.96
CA VAL A 54 3.78 -2.27 16.11
C VAL A 54 3.18 -1.02 16.75
N ASP A 55 2.90 -1.05 18.06
CA ASP A 55 2.28 0.09 18.75
C ASP A 55 3.22 1.30 18.81
N SER A 56 4.50 1.08 19.08
CA SER A 56 5.52 2.14 19.06
C SER A 56 5.66 2.73 17.66
N THR A 57 5.67 1.90 16.63
CA THR A 57 5.76 2.35 15.23
C THR A 57 4.52 3.15 14.82
N ILE A 58 3.33 2.74 15.25
CA ILE A 58 2.10 3.52 15.04
C ILE A 58 2.19 4.89 15.73
N ALA A 59 2.67 4.94 16.97
CA ALA A 59 2.83 6.21 17.70
C ALA A 59 3.84 7.14 17.01
N LYS A 60 4.98 6.62 16.55
CA LYS A 60 5.95 7.38 15.76
C LYS A 60 5.34 7.89 14.44
N LEU A 61 4.61 7.03 13.70
CA LEU A 61 3.92 7.45 12.47
C LEU A 61 2.85 8.51 12.73
N GLN A 62 2.07 8.40 13.81
CA GLN A 62 1.12 9.43 14.19
C GLN A 62 1.78 10.79 14.36
N HIS A 63 2.91 10.82 15.07
CA HIS A 63 3.66 12.05 15.30
C HIS A 63 4.25 12.59 14.00
N PHE A 64 4.94 11.76 13.21
CA PHE A 64 5.60 12.17 11.97
C PHE A 64 4.60 12.68 10.91
N LEU A 65 3.49 11.96 10.73
CA LEU A 65 2.46 12.29 9.75
C LEU A 65 1.44 13.33 10.26
N ASN A 66 1.51 13.70 11.54
CA ASN A 66 0.54 14.56 12.22
C ASN A 66 -0.91 14.07 12.05
N VAL A 67 -1.16 12.80 12.33
CA VAL A 67 -2.47 12.15 12.16
C VAL A 67 -2.99 11.56 13.46
N LYS A 68 -4.31 11.45 13.59
CA LYS A 68 -4.95 10.84 14.77
C LYS A 68 -4.88 9.30 14.71
N LYS A 69 -4.74 8.62 15.86
CA LYS A 69 -4.70 7.15 15.97
C LYS A 69 -5.87 6.46 15.28
N LYS A 70 -7.07 7.02 15.34
CA LYS A 70 -8.28 6.48 14.69
C LYS A 70 -8.20 6.35 13.17
N LYS A 71 -7.23 6.99 12.50
CA LYS A 71 -6.99 6.80 11.07
C LYS A 71 -6.31 5.48 10.74
N PHE A 72 -5.65 4.84 11.72
CA PHE A 72 -5.06 3.52 11.53
C PHE A 72 -6.14 2.45 11.67
N LYS A 73 -6.42 1.78 10.57
CA LYS A 73 -7.39 0.69 10.52
C LYS A 73 -6.69 -0.63 10.79
N LYS A 74 -7.17 -1.40 11.75
CA LYS A 74 -6.70 -2.77 11.96
C LYS A 74 -7.22 -3.64 10.82
N VAL A 75 -6.33 -4.37 10.17
CA VAL A 75 -6.64 -5.25 9.05
C VAL A 75 -6.28 -6.69 9.40
N LEU A 76 -7.12 -7.59 8.96
CA LEU A 76 -6.93 -9.02 9.05
C LEU A 76 -7.11 -9.59 7.65
N TRP A 77 -6.18 -10.39 7.19
CA TRP A 77 -6.32 -11.06 5.92
C TRP A 77 -5.74 -12.48 5.96
N ARG A 78 -6.34 -13.34 5.16
CA ARG A 78 -5.94 -14.73 5.04
C ARG A 78 -5.02 -14.89 3.85
N MET A 79 -3.84 -15.44 4.07
CA MET A 79 -2.92 -15.76 2.99
C MET A 79 -3.45 -16.93 2.17
N SER A 80 -3.62 -16.74 0.87
CA SER A 80 -4.09 -17.77 -0.05
C SER A 80 -3.12 -18.95 -0.15
N SER A 81 -1.81 -18.70 -0.02
CA SER A 81 -0.76 -19.74 -0.15
C SER A 81 -0.63 -20.65 1.06
N THR A 82 -0.90 -20.19 2.27
CA THR A 82 -0.66 -20.93 3.52
C THR A 82 -1.90 -21.07 4.39
N GLY A 83 -2.99 -20.37 4.07
CA GLY A 83 -4.18 -20.25 4.91
C GLY A 83 -3.98 -19.49 6.23
N LYS A 84 -2.76 -19.03 6.51
CA LYS A 84 -2.44 -18.31 7.75
C LYS A 84 -3.06 -16.93 7.75
N MET A 85 -3.46 -16.49 8.97
CA MET A 85 -3.98 -15.14 9.19
C MET A 85 -2.84 -14.18 9.49
N VAL A 86 -2.86 -13.03 8.82
CA VAL A 86 -1.92 -11.93 9.02
C VAL A 86 -2.66 -10.75 9.58
N TYR A 87 -2.15 -10.19 10.66
CA TYR A 87 -2.66 -9.00 11.30
C TYR A 87 -1.75 -7.82 10.99
N GLY A 88 -2.33 -6.67 10.75
CA GLY A 88 -1.58 -5.45 10.53
C GLY A 88 -2.45 -4.22 10.74
N TYR A 89 -1.85 -3.07 10.51
CA TYR A 89 -2.54 -1.79 10.51
C TYR A 89 -2.28 -1.08 9.20
N LYS A 90 -3.29 -0.39 8.67
CA LYS A 90 -3.20 0.40 7.46
C LYS A 90 -3.63 1.83 7.70
N ILE A 91 -2.96 2.76 7.03
CA ILE A 91 -3.35 4.15 6.95
C ILE A 91 -3.12 4.68 5.54
N MET A 92 -4.14 5.36 5.00
CA MET A 92 -3.98 6.23 3.83
C MET A 92 -3.54 7.61 4.29
N TYR A 93 -2.50 8.13 3.68
CA TYR A 93 -1.93 9.44 3.94
C TYR A 93 -1.81 10.23 2.65
N GLU A 94 -2.27 11.46 2.67
CA GLU A 94 -2.16 12.39 1.57
C GLU A 94 -1.44 13.65 2.03
N ASN A 95 -0.51 14.13 1.19
CA ASN A 95 0.18 15.39 1.39
C ASN A 95 0.15 16.17 0.07
N PRO A 96 -0.78 17.13 -0.06
CA PRO A 96 -0.93 17.91 -1.29
C PRO A 96 0.27 18.82 -1.58
N ASP A 97 1.04 19.26 -0.58
CA ASP A 97 2.19 20.15 -0.76
C ASP A 97 3.32 19.52 -1.58
N ILE A 98 3.40 18.19 -1.56
CA ILE A 98 4.38 17.41 -2.31
C ILE A 98 3.73 16.45 -3.30
N ASN A 99 2.41 16.56 -3.51
CA ASN A 99 1.61 15.70 -4.37
C ASN A 99 1.83 14.21 -4.07
N LEU A 100 1.68 13.83 -2.80
CA LEU A 100 1.89 12.47 -2.30
C LEU A 100 0.57 11.87 -1.83
N ALA A 101 0.21 10.71 -2.39
CA ALA A 101 -0.73 9.77 -1.82
C ALA A 101 0.02 8.47 -1.50
N ALA A 102 -0.06 8.00 -0.25
CA ALA A 102 0.66 6.81 0.20
C ALA A 102 -0.20 5.95 1.14
N GLU A 103 -0.16 4.64 0.95
CA GLU A 103 -0.72 3.66 1.87
C GLU A 103 0.40 3.04 2.69
N PHE A 104 0.40 3.25 4.00
CA PHE A 104 1.31 2.57 4.92
C PHE A 104 0.63 1.36 5.54
N SER A 105 1.27 0.21 5.42
CA SER A 105 0.88 -1.04 6.07
C SER A 105 1.94 -1.42 7.10
N ILE A 106 1.53 -1.59 8.36
CA ILE A 106 2.42 -1.90 9.47
C ILE A 106 2.16 -3.34 9.93
N TYR A 107 3.20 -4.14 9.94
CA TYR A 107 3.15 -5.55 10.32
C TYR A 107 4.21 -5.88 11.38
N ASP A 108 3.91 -6.88 12.20
CA ASP A 108 4.90 -7.54 13.04
C ASP A 108 5.93 -8.27 12.15
N ASP A 109 7.22 -8.18 12.52
CA ASP A 109 8.34 -8.79 11.77
C ASP A 109 8.16 -10.28 11.49
N LYS A 110 7.44 -11.02 12.35
CA LYS A 110 7.12 -12.45 12.14
C LYS A 110 6.34 -12.70 10.85
N TYR A 111 5.65 -11.71 10.29
CA TYR A 111 4.91 -11.81 9.03
C TYR A 111 5.71 -11.38 7.80
N LYS A 112 6.91 -10.81 7.99
CA LYS A 112 7.71 -10.16 6.94
C LYS A 112 7.92 -11.05 5.72
N LYS A 113 8.40 -12.26 5.92
CA LYS A 113 8.68 -13.20 4.81
C LYS A 113 7.44 -13.47 3.97
N GLN A 114 6.33 -13.78 4.63
CA GLN A 114 5.08 -14.14 3.98
C GLN A 114 4.46 -12.95 3.23
N VAL A 115 4.43 -11.77 3.86
CA VAL A 115 3.88 -10.55 3.26
C VAL A 115 4.71 -10.14 2.03
N LEU A 116 6.04 -10.15 2.14
CA LEU A 116 6.92 -9.81 1.02
C LEU A 116 6.80 -10.79 -0.14
N GLU A 117 6.71 -12.10 0.11
CA GLU A 117 6.51 -13.11 -0.94
C GLU A 117 5.21 -12.86 -1.71
N MET A 118 4.14 -12.47 -1.01
CA MET A 118 2.87 -12.18 -1.64
C MET A 118 2.90 -10.87 -2.45
N HIS A 119 3.46 -9.79 -1.86
CA HIS A 119 3.58 -8.52 -2.56
C HIS A 119 4.54 -8.60 -3.75
N LEU A 120 5.55 -9.47 -3.69
CA LEU A 120 6.42 -9.73 -4.84
C LEU A 120 5.65 -10.34 -6.01
N LYS A 121 4.75 -11.29 -5.76
CA LYS A 121 3.87 -11.86 -6.79
C LYS A 121 3.00 -10.79 -7.45
N LYS A 122 2.45 -9.85 -6.68
CA LYS A 122 1.65 -8.72 -7.20
C LYS A 122 2.48 -7.70 -7.97
N THR A 123 3.77 -7.65 -7.72
CA THR A 123 4.68 -6.71 -8.40
C THR A 123 5.12 -7.25 -9.77
N ILE A 124 5.32 -8.57 -9.86
CA ILE A 124 5.73 -9.23 -11.11
C ILE A 124 4.45 -9.66 -11.85
N VAL A 125 3.94 -8.77 -12.69
CA VAL A 125 2.79 -9.08 -13.55
C VAL A 125 3.24 -9.29 -15.01
N PRO A 126 2.55 -10.13 -15.79
CA PRO A 126 2.82 -10.26 -17.22
C PRO A 126 2.74 -8.91 -17.93
N PHE A 127 3.57 -8.70 -18.96
CA PHE A 127 3.69 -7.40 -19.64
C PHE A 127 2.35 -6.90 -20.20
N TYR A 128 1.53 -7.79 -20.76
CA TYR A 128 0.20 -7.45 -21.30
C TYR A 128 -0.77 -6.96 -20.21
N ILE A 129 -0.66 -7.49 -18.99
CA ILE A 129 -1.41 -6.99 -17.83
C ILE A 129 -0.96 -5.58 -17.45
N SER A 130 0.35 -5.31 -17.46
CA SER A 130 0.88 -3.96 -17.22
C SER A 130 0.37 -2.95 -18.26
N ILE A 131 0.30 -3.33 -19.53
CA ILE A 131 -0.26 -2.48 -20.60
C ILE A 131 -1.74 -2.22 -20.34
N LEU A 132 -2.53 -3.24 -20.02
CA LEU A 132 -3.95 -3.08 -19.75
C LEU A 132 -4.21 -2.20 -18.52
N LEU A 133 -3.45 -2.39 -17.44
CA LEU A 133 -3.51 -1.51 -16.26
C LEU A 133 -3.14 -0.07 -16.60
N TYR A 134 -2.13 0.13 -17.46
CA TYR A 134 -1.75 1.47 -17.91
C TYR A 134 -2.89 2.14 -18.68
N ILE A 135 -3.54 1.42 -19.61
CA ILE A 135 -4.68 1.93 -20.38
C ILE A 135 -5.85 2.29 -19.44
N ILE A 136 -6.21 1.40 -18.49
CA ILE A 136 -7.28 1.63 -17.51
C ILE A 136 -6.99 2.89 -16.70
N LYS A 137 -5.75 3.05 -16.20
CA LYS A 137 -5.33 4.23 -15.45
C LYS A 137 -5.37 5.49 -16.30
N LYS A 138 -4.95 5.42 -17.55
CA LYS A 138 -4.99 6.55 -18.47
C LYS A 138 -6.42 7.01 -18.75
N LEU A 139 -7.35 6.06 -18.95
CA LEU A 139 -8.78 6.36 -19.09
C LEU A 139 -9.37 7.05 -17.85
N TYR A 140 -8.88 6.69 -16.68
CA TYR A 140 -9.34 7.27 -15.41
C TYR A 140 -8.68 8.62 -15.10
N TYR A 141 -7.34 8.68 -15.09
CA TYR A 141 -6.59 9.86 -14.64
C TYR A 141 -6.51 10.97 -15.67
N ASP A 142 -6.23 10.62 -16.96
CA ASP A 142 -5.97 11.62 -18.01
C ASP A 142 -7.26 12.03 -18.73
N PHE A 143 -8.13 11.06 -19.03
CA PHE A 143 -9.31 11.32 -19.85
C PHE A 143 -10.61 11.45 -19.03
N GLY A 144 -10.65 11.02 -17.77
CA GLY A 144 -11.86 11.06 -16.96
C GLY A 144 -13.04 10.26 -17.53
N LEU A 145 -12.77 9.27 -18.42
CA LEU A 145 -13.81 8.52 -19.14
C LEU A 145 -14.49 7.43 -18.32
N ILE A 146 -13.89 7.03 -17.20
CA ILE A 146 -14.44 6.05 -16.28
C ILE A 146 -14.48 6.62 -14.87
N ASN A 147 -15.53 6.30 -14.11
CA ASN A 147 -15.64 6.70 -12.71
C ASN A 147 -14.77 5.82 -11.79
N HIS A 148 -14.65 6.22 -10.51
CA HIS A 148 -13.82 5.52 -9.54
C HIS A 148 -14.21 4.05 -9.33
N ASP A 149 -15.50 3.72 -9.32
CA ASP A 149 -15.98 2.35 -9.09
C ASP A 149 -15.63 1.44 -10.27
N TRP A 150 -15.82 1.92 -11.50
CA TRP A 150 -15.41 1.20 -12.71
C TRP A 150 -13.90 1.05 -12.80
N TYR A 151 -13.13 2.10 -12.47
CA TYR A 151 -11.69 2.02 -12.40
C TYR A 151 -11.23 0.94 -11.42
N ARG A 152 -11.77 0.94 -10.19
CA ARG A 152 -11.46 -0.06 -9.16
C ARG A 152 -11.82 -1.47 -9.61
N TYR A 153 -13.01 -1.67 -10.17
CA TYR A 153 -13.47 -2.96 -10.68
C TYR A 153 -12.56 -3.50 -11.77
N LEU A 154 -12.28 -2.70 -12.82
CA LEU A 154 -11.43 -3.10 -13.94
C LEU A 154 -10.00 -3.39 -13.49
N LYS A 155 -9.42 -2.55 -12.61
CA LYS A 155 -8.09 -2.77 -12.02
C LYS A 155 -8.03 -4.11 -11.27
N MET A 156 -8.99 -4.38 -10.40
CA MET A 156 -9.02 -5.62 -9.61
C MET A 156 -9.21 -6.84 -10.49
N LYS A 157 -10.14 -6.79 -11.43
CA LYS A 157 -10.39 -7.89 -12.38
C LYS A 157 -9.16 -8.20 -13.25
N THR A 158 -8.49 -7.17 -13.73
CA THR A 158 -7.27 -7.31 -14.55
C THR A 158 -6.14 -7.94 -13.74
N LEU A 159 -5.92 -7.48 -12.49
CA LEU A 159 -4.91 -8.06 -11.61
C LEU A 159 -5.25 -9.51 -11.24
N SER A 160 -6.49 -9.81 -10.90
CA SER A 160 -6.93 -11.18 -10.56
C SER A 160 -6.73 -12.13 -11.75
N ALA A 161 -7.16 -11.74 -12.94
CA ALA A 161 -6.99 -12.54 -14.16
C ALA A 161 -5.51 -12.75 -14.52
N GLY A 162 -4.68 -11.72 -14.36
CA GLY A 162 -3.26 -11.78 -14.73
C GLY A 162 -2.37 -12.55 -13.74
N LEU A 163 -2.77 -12.60 -12.48
CA LEU A 163 -2.01 -13.27 -11.43
C LEU A 163 -2.56 -14.65 -11.06
N GLY A 164 -3.73 -15.03 -11.60
CA GLY A 164 -4.43 -16.26 -11.20
C GLY A 164 -4.75 -16.31 -9.70
N MET A 165 -4.82 -15.15 -9.06
CA MET A 165 -5.05 -15.05 -7.62
C MET A 165 -6.54 -14.82 -7.35
N PRO A 166 -7.14 -15.52 -6.37
CA PRO A 166 -8.47 -15.17 -5.91
C PRO A 166 -8.46 -13.74 -5.35
N GLU A 167 -9.57 -13.03 -5.49
CA GLU A 167 -9.74 -11.73 -4.87
C GLU A 167 -9.45 -11.84 -3.37
N GLU A 168 -8.48 -11.06 -2.90
CA GLU A 168 -8.11 -11.07 -1.49
C GLU A 168 -9.22 -10.40 -0.69
N GLN A 169 -9.81 -11.19 0.19
CA GLN A 169 -10.78 -10.67 1.14
C GLN A 169 -10.04 -10.03 2.33
N PHE A 170 -9.94 -8.71 2.31
CA PHE A 170 -9.52 -7.94 3.48
C PHE A 170 -10.72 -7.73 4.42
N LEU A 171 -10.61 -8.22 5.63
CA LEU A 171 -11.53 -7.85 6.69
C LEU A 171 -10.95 -6.66 7.45
N VAL A 172 -11.59 -5.50 7.32
CA VAL A 172 -11.30 -4.35 8.17
C VAL A 172 -11.98 -4.58 9.50
N LEU A 173 -11.19 -4.80 10.55
CA LEU A 173 -11.72 -4.92 11.91
C LEU A 173 -11.98 -3.51 12.45
N ASN A 174 -13.23 -3.11 12.52
CA ASN A 174 -13.62 -1.93 13.29
C ASN A 174 -13.48 -2.28 14.78
N VAL A 175 -12.39 -1.87 15.40
CA VAL A 175 -12.25 -1.92 16.85
C VAL A 175 -13.24 -0.91 17.40
N ARG A 176 -14.29 -1.37 18.07
CA ARG A 176 -15.14 -0.49 18.90
C ARG A 176 -14.22 0.08 19.97
N GLU A 177 -14.07 1.40 19.96
CA GLU A 177 -13.46 2.09 21.11
C GLU A 177 -14.29 1.72 22.33
N GLU A 178 -13.70 1.03 23.31
CA GLU A 178 -14.27 1.00 24.65
C GLU A 178 -14.38 2.45 25.10
N LYS A 179 -15.60 2.88 25.33
CA LYS A 179 -15.86 4.17 25.96
C LYS A 179 -15.29 4.05 27.37
N ASP A 180 -14.14 4.69 27.59
CA ASP A 180 -13.65 4.94 28.95
C ASP A 180 -14.79 5.61 29.74
N LYS A 181 -15.24 4.90 30.78
CA LYS A 181 -16.17 5.41 31.77
C LYS A 181 -15.44 6.27 32.79
#